data_eb10b780da382caafb708c1aa5f1067b
#
_entry.id   eb10b780da382caafb708c1aa5f1067b
#
_cell.length_a   1.000
_cell.length_b   1.000
_cell.length_c   1.000
_cell.angle_alpha   90.00
_cell.angle_beta   90.00
_cell.angle_gamma   90.00
#
_symmetry.space_group_name_H-M   'P 1'
#
loop_
_entity.id
_entity.type
_entity.pdbx_description
1 polymer ?
#
loop_
_entity_poly.entity_id
_entity_poly.type
_entity_poly.pdbx_seq_one_letter_code
_entity_poly.pdbx_strand_id
1 'polypeptide(L)' 'MNREIKSFYDVQQLLKKYGFIIYFKDSDDMHEMMLQEIKSLYNYDLLTKDEYLKCILIINQRRNEHK' A
#
# COMPACT_ATOMS: atom_id res chain seq x y z
N MET A 1 -14.84 10.42 -6.68
CA MET A 1 -14.00 11.23 -5.79
C MET A 1 -12.58 10.70 -5.79
N ASN A 2 -11.62 11.57 -6.04
CA ASN A 2 -10.22 11.15 -6.13
C ASN A 2 -9.61 10.98 -4.75
N ARG A 3 -8.95 9.84 -4.54
CA ARG A 3 -8.16 9.63 -3.33
C ARG A 3 -6.84 10.34 -3.47
N GLU A 4 -6.45 11.06 -2.44
CA GLU A 4 -5.12 11.62 -2.38
C GLU A 4 -4.24 10.73 -1.52
N ILE A 5 -3.27 10.07 -2.15
CA ILE A 5 -2.36 9.19 -1.45
C ILE A 5 -1.02 9.90 -1.34
N LYS A 6 -0.74 10.42 -0.14
CA LYS A 6 0.42 11.27 0.10
C LYS A 6 1.44 10.64 1.04
N SER A 7 0.99 9.70 1.88
CA SER A 7 1.85 9.17 2.94
C SER A 7 1.60 7.68 3.13
N PHE A 8 2.49 7.05 3.88
CA PHE A 8 2.35 5.66 4.26
C PHE A 8 1.05 5.41 5.03
N TYR A 9 0.67 6.37 5.87
CA TYR A 9 -0.59 6.30 6.60
C TYR A 9 -1.78 6.17 5.63
N ASP A 10 -1.78 6.96 4.55
CA ASP A 10 -2.85 6.91 3.56
C ASP A 10 -2.94 5.55 2.90
N VAL A 11 -1.79 4.93 2.60
CA VAL A 11 -1.75 3.58 2.05
C VAL A 11 -2.35 2.58 3.03
N GLN A 12 -2.00 2.69 4.31
CA GLN A 12 -2.54 1.82 5.35
C GLN A 12 -4.06 1.96 5.45
N GLN A 13 -4.57 3.19 5.40
CA GLN A 13 -6.01 3.42 5.47
C GLN A 13 -6.73 2.86 4.26
N LEU A 14 -6.13 2.97 3.09
CA LEU A 14 -6.68 2.41 1.87
C LEU A 14 -6.80 0.89 1.98
N LEU A 15 -5.75 0.22 2.42
CA LEU A 15 -5.74 -1.23 2.58
C LEU A 15 -6.76 -1.67 3.64
N LYS A 16 -6.86 -0.93 4.73
CA LYS A 16 -7.82 -1.21 5.79
C LYS A 16 -9.26 -1.15 5.26
N LYS A 17 -9.53 -0.19 4.40
CA LYS A 17 -10.84 -0.03 3.79
C LYS A 17 -11.26 -1.27 3.01
N TYR A 18 -10.32 -1.96 2.40
CA TYR A 18 -10.59 -3.19 1.64
C TYR A 18 -10.40 -4.45 2.48
N GLY A 19 -10.31 -4.31 3.80
CA GLY A 19 -10.29 -5.45 4.70
C GLY A 19 -8.93 -6.04 4.99
N PHE A 20 -7.86 -5.39 4.53
CA PHE A 20 -6.51 -5.86 4.80
C PHE A 20 -6.12 -5.54 6.24
N ILE A 21 -5.76 -6.55 7.00
CA ILE A 21 -5.38 -6.40 8.40
C ILE A 21 -3.87 -6.59 8.51
N ILE A 22 -3.20 -5.59 9.08
CA ILE A 22 -1.73 -5.58 9.18
C ILE A 22 -1.31 -6.04 10.57
N TYR A 23 -0.91 -7.31 10.67
CA TYR A 23 -0.42 -7.92 11.90
C TYR A 23 0.90 -8.64 11.64
N PHE A 24 1.96 -7.90 11.43
CA PHE A 24 3.26 -8.49 11.16
C PHE A 24 4.29 -7.95 12.15
N LYS A 25 5.08 -8.84 12.70
CA LYS A 25 6.19 -8.47 13.56
C LYS A 25 7.36 -7.92 12.75
N ASP A 26 7.53 -8.45 11.55
CA ASP A 26 8.61 -8.07 10.65
C ASP A 26 8.14 -7.02 9.67
N SER A 27 8.81 -5.87 9.66
CA SER A 27 8.45 -4.76 8.77
C SER A 27 8.61 -5.13 7.31
N ASP A 28 9.62 -5.93 6.98
CA ASP A 28 9.85 -6.34 5.58
C ASP A 28 8.72 -7.22 5.08
N ASP A 29 8.26 -8.16 5.91
CA ASP A 29 7.12 -9.02 5.57
C ASP A 29 5.87 -8.18 5.38
N MET A 30 5.65 -7.21 6.25
CA MET A 30 4.51 -6.31 6.16
C MET A 30 4.53 -5.53 4.83
N HIS A 31 5.68 -4.95 4.49
CA HIS A 31 5.81 -4.17 3.26
C HIS A 31 5.59 -5.06 2.03
N GLU A 32 6.12 -6.27 2.05
CA GLU A 32 5.94 -7.22 0.96
C GLU A 32 4.46 -7.56 0.75
N MET A 33 3.76 -7.85 1.83
CA MET A 33 2.33 -8.16 1.76
C MET A 33 1.50 -6.96 1.32
N MET A 34 1.88 -5.77 1.76
CA MET A 34 1.21 -4.54 1.31
C MET A 34 1.36 -4.34 -0.19
N LEU A 35 2.55 -4.59 -0.72
CA LEU A 35 2.81 -4.48 -2.16
C LEU A 35 1.94 -5.47 -2.94
N GLN A 36 1.85 -6.71 -2.47
CA GLN A 36 1.02 -7.72 -3.12
C GLN A 36 -0.45 -7.34 -3.09
N GLU A 37 -0.92 -6.81 -1.97
CA GLU A 37 -2.32 -6.40 -1.85
C GLU A 37 -2.63 -5.22 -2.78
N ILE A 38 -1.72 -4.27 -2.87
CA ILE A 38 -1.88 -3.12 -3.79
C ILE A 38 -1.97 -3.61 -5.23
N LYS A 39 -1.14 -4.58 -5.62
CA LYS A 39 -1.19 -5.18 -6.96
C LYS A 39 -2.54 -5.84 -7.21
N SER A 40 -3.05 -6.56 -6.22
CA SER A 40 -4.35 -7.22 -6.33
C SER A 40 -5.47 -6.21 -6.53
N LEU A 41 -5.46 -5.14 -5.74
CA LEU A 41 -6.47 -4.09 -5.87
C LEU A 41 -6.43 -3.45 -7.26
N TYR A 42 -5.25 -3.22 -7.79
CA TYR A 42 -5.09 -2.69 -9.13
C TYR A 42 -5.63 -3.66 -10.19
N ASN A 43 -5.33 -4.95 -10.04
CA ASN A 43 -5.79 -5.98 -10.96
C ASN A 43 -7.32 -6.13 -10.96
N TYR A 44 -7.96 -5.82 -9.84
CA TYR A 44 -9.43 -5.85 -9.74
C TYR A 44 -10.06 -4.51 -10.10
N ASP A 45 -9.31 -3.60 -10.68
CA ASP A 45 -9.78 -2.26 -11.09
C ASP A 45 -10.29 -1.40 -9.92
N LEU A 46 -9.79 -1.67 -8.72
CA LEU A 46 -10.17 -0.90 -7.53
C LEU A 46 -9.26 0.31 -7.31
N LEU A 47 -8.15 0.37 -8.03
CA LEU A 47 -7.22 1.52 -7.99
C LEU A 47 -6.96 1.99 -9.41
N THR A 48 -6.80 3.30 -9.56
CA THR A 48 -6.31 3.85 -10.81
C THR A 48 -4.81 3.59 -10.92
N LYS A 49 -4.27 3.74 -12.13
CA LYS A 49 -2.83 3.59 -12.34
C LYS A 49 -2.03 4.57 -11.47
N ASP A 50 -2.49 5.81 -11.37
CA ASP A 50 -1.83 6.82 -10.54
C ASP A 50 -1.81 6.41 -9.07
N GLU A 51 -2.94 5.94 -8.54
CA GLU A 51 -3.04 5.47 -7.17
C GLU A 51 -2.11 4.29 -6.92
N TYR A 52 -2.11 3.35 -7.85
CA TYR A 52 -1.26 2.17 -7.78
C TYR A 52 0.22 2.57 -7.70
N LEU A 53 0.66 3.41 -8.63
CA LEU A 53 2.07 3.83 -8.68
C LEU A 53 2.48 4.60 -7.44
N LYS A 54 1.61 5.47 -6.93
CA LYS A 54 1.88 6.22 -5.69
C LYS A 54 2.02 5.29 -4.49
N CYS A 55 1.15 4.31 -4.38
CA CYS A 55 1.22 3.33 -3.29
C CYS A 55 2.53 2.55 -3.33
N ILE A 56 2.90 2.06 -4.51
CA ILE A 56 4.15 1.30 -4.68
C ILE A 56 5.34 2.16 -4.29
N LEU A 57 5.38 3.41 -4.76
CA LEU A 57 6.47 4.32 -4.45
C LEU A 57 6.59 4.58 -2.95
N ILE A 58 5.47 4.87 -2.30
CA ILE A 58 5.44 5.18 -0.88
C ILE A 58 5.89 3.98 -0.04
N ILE A 59 5.39 2.79 -0.36
CA ILE A 59 5.78 1.58 0.37
C ILE A 59 7.27 1.32 0.22
N ASN A 60 7.81 1.46 -0.99
CA ASN A 60 9.22 1.23 -1.23
C ASN A 60 10.10 2.28 -0.53
N GLN A 61 9.67 3.52 -0.48
CA GLN A 61 10.38 4.57 0.26
C GLN A 61 10.44 4.24 1.75
N ARG A 62 9.32 3.81 2.32
CA ARG A 62 9.25 3.44 3.74
C ARG A 62 10.13 2.24 4.03
N ARG A 63 10.13 1.26 3.14
CA ARG A 63 10.96 0.07 3.26
C ARG A 63 12.45 0.44 3.29
N ASN A 64 12.86 1.37 2.43
CA ASN A 64 14.25 1.80 2.36
C ASN A 64 14.68 2.58 3.59
N GLU A 65 13.77 3.31 4.22
CA GLU A 65 14.06 4.07 5.43
C GLU A 65 14.41 3.18 6.63
N HIS A 66 13.98 1.91 6.60
CA HIS A 66 14.18 0.97 7.70
C HIS A 66 15.41 0.09 7.53
N LYS A 67 16.23 0.36 6.55
CA LYS A 67 17.47 -0.40 6.33
C LYS A 67 18.66 0.19 7.06
#